data_080fd555fab0dfb37364e7058b452bbf
#
_entry.id   080fd555fab0dfb37364e7058b452bbf
#
_cell.length_a   1.000
_cell.length_b   1.000
_cell.length_c   1.000
_cell.angle_alpha   90.00
_cell.angle_beta   90.00
_cell.angle_gamma   90.00
#
_symmetry.space_group_name_H-M   'P 1'
#
loop_
_entity.id
_entity.type
_entity.pdbx_description
1 polymer ?
#
loop_
_entity_poly.entity_id
_entity_poly.type
_entity_poly.pdbx_seq_one_letter_code
_entity_poly.pdbx_strand_id
1 'polypeptide(L)'
;VSSNIFSADRSTVNEYISQKINLVPFATVRLFINAYKDAHLEPHIVVENIFGNFFVFMPFAFFLPNIFKRINSFWKFFAYISAAVLIIEVLQIVFLTGSADIDDFILNVAGASVAYGVLNIPKIKRAVNKFLFGEFNEIKG
;
A
#
# COMPACT_ATOMS: atom_id res chain seq x y z
N VAL A 1 -1.11 5.86 26.30
CA VAL A 1 -2.27 4.96 26.46
C VAL A 1 -2.80 4.72 25.06
N SER A 2 -2.61 3.51 24.52
CA SER A 2 -3.18 3.14 23.23
C SER A 2 -4.69 3.00 23.38
N SER A 3 -5.45 3.97 22.91
CA SER A 3 -6.89 3.85 22.76
C SER A 3 -7.19 2.97 21.55
N ASN A 4 -8.11 2.04 21.70
CA ASN A 4 -8.65 1.25 20.60
C ASN A 4 -10.18 1.32 20.62
N ILE A 5 -10.81 0.87 19.53
CA ILE A 5 -12.27 0.96 19.37
C ILE A 5 -13.05 0.25 20.48
N PHE A 6 -12.46 -0.77 21.11
CA PHE A 6 -13.10 -1.55 22.18
C PHE A 6 -13.04 -0.85 23.54
N SER A 7 -12.14 0.12 23.72
CA SER A 7 -11.99 0.92 24.95
C SER A 7 -12.61 2.31 24.85
N ALA A 8 -13.04 2.73 23.66
CA ALA A 8 -13.69 4.00 23.41
C ALA A 8 -15.20 3.91 23.65
N ASP A 9 -15.82 5.03 24.04
CA ASP A 9 -17.27 5.11 24.13
C ASP A 9 -17.92 5.17 22.75
N ARG A 10 -19.23 4.92 22.66
CA ARG A 10 -19.96 4.89 21.41
C ARG A 10 -19.95 6.22 20.66
N SER A 11 -19.94 7.34 21.37
CA SER A 11 -19.93 8.67 20.76
C SER A 11 -18.60 8.93 20.05
N THR A 12 -17.49 8.64 20.71
CA THR A 12 -16.14 8.72 20.16
C THR A 12 -15.94 7.83 18.95
N VAL A 13 -16.45 6.58 19.02
CA VAL A 13 -16.37 5.65 17.89
C VAL A 13 -17.17 6.14 16.69
N ASN A 14 -18.40 6.62 16.89
CA ASN A 14 -19.23 7.12 15.80
C ASN A 14 -18.64 8.38 15.16
N GLU A 15 -18.10 9.28 15.96
CA GLU A 15 -17.44 10.48 15.46
C GLU A 15 -16.18 10.10 14.64
N TYR A 16 -15.35 9.21 15.16
CA TYR A 16 -14.18 8.71 14.44
C TYR A 16 -14.56 8.07 13.10
N ILE A 17 -15.55 7.17 13.10
CA ILE A 17 -16.02 6.51 11.87
C ILE A 17 -16.50 7.53 10.84
N SER A 18 -17.29 8.52 11.27
CA SER A 18 -17.84 9.53 10.35
C SER A 18 -16.80 10.46 9.73
N GLN A 19 -15.69 10.72 10.45
CA GLN A 19 -14.65 11.65 10.02
C GLN A 19 -13.45 10.96 9.34
N LYS A 20 -13.20 9.67 9.66
CA LYS A 20 -11.98 8.96 9.28
C LYS A 20 -12.18 7.82 8.29
N ILE A 21 -13.44 7.52 7.93
CA ILE A 21 -13.72 6.52 6.90
C ILE A 21 -14.18 7.20 5.63
N ASN A 22 -13.41 7.09 4.57
CA ASN A 22 -13.76 7.55 3.23
C ASN A 22 -13.82 6.36 2.26
N LEU A 23 -15.01 6.03 1.81
CA LEU A 23 -15.24 4.94 0.85
C LEU A 23 -15.59 5.46 -0.56
N VAL A 24 -15.43 6.76 -0.81
CA VAL A 24 -15.70 7.34 -2.14
C VAL A 24 -14.42 7.33 -2.96
N PRO A 25 -14.31 6.50 -4.01
CA PRO A 25 -13.10 6.40 -4.81
C PRO A 25 -12.72 7.75 -5.44
N PHE A 26 -11.43 8.05 -5.40
CA PHE A 26 -10.82 9.28 -5.91
C PHE A 26 -11.27 10.58 -5.22
N ALA A 27 -11.98 10.49 -4.08
CA ALA A 27 -12.39 11.68 -3.34
C ALA A 27 -11.19 12.38 -2.71
N THR A 28 -10.33 11.64 -2.04
CA THR A 28 -9.13 12.16 -1.37
C THR A 28 -8.10 12.63 -2.40
N VAL A 29 -7.86 11.86 -3.47
CA VAL A 29 -6.97 12.28 -4.56
C VAL A 29 -7.47 13.59 -5.19
N ARG A 30 -8.78 13.69 -5.46
CA ARG A 30 -9.37 14.92 -6.01
C ARG A 30 -9.26 16.10 -5.05
N LEU A 31 -9.50 15.88 -3.76
CA LEU A 31 -9.37 16.90 -2.72
C LEU A 31 -7.95 17.44 -2.67
N PHE A 32 -6.94 16.57 -2.67
CA PHE A 32 -5.54 16.98 -2.70
C PHE A 32 -5.18 17.78 -3.97
N ILE A 33 -5.62 17.32 -5.15
CA ILE A 33 -5.36 18.02 -6.41
C ILE A 33 -6.02 19.40 -6.43
N ASN A 34 -7.24 19.54 -5.94
CA ASN A 34 -7.93 20.83 -5.88
C ASN A 34 -7.28 21.76 -4.86
N ALA A 35 -6.99 21.27 -3.66
CA ALA A 35 -6.32 22.06 -2.62
C ALA A 35 -4.91 22.54 -3.06
N TYR A 36 -4.21 21.75 -3.88
CA TYR A 36 -2.96 22.18 -4.52
C TYR A 36 -3.19 23.32 -5.52
N LYS A 37 -4.22 23.19 -6.39
CA LYS A 37 -4.54 24.22 -7.40
C LYS A 37 -4.97 25.54 -6.75
N ASP A 38 -5.67 25.47 -5.63
CA ASP A 38 -6.19 26.62 -4.89
C ASP A 38 -5.12 27.21 -3.92
N ALA A 39 -3.88 26.72 -3.96
CA ALA A 39 -2.76 27.10 -3.10
C ALA A 39 -3.06 27.02 -1.59
N HIS A 40 -3.98 26.14 -1.19
CA HIS A 40 -4.32 25.89 0.22
C HIS A 40 -3.46 24.82 0.87
N LEU A 41 -2.75 24.00 0.07
CA LEU A 41 -1.81 22.97 0.55
C LEU A 41 -0.45 23.13 -0.11
N GLU A 42 0.58 22.89 0.69
CA GLU A 42 1.95 22.81 0.21
C GLU A 42 2.10 21.62 -0.75
N PRO A 43 2.81 21.78 -1.90
CA PRO A 43 2.97 20.75 -2.91
C PRO A 43 3.49 19.42 -2.36
N HIS A 44 4.40 19.47 -1.40
CA HIS A 44 5.01 18.27 -0.81
C HIS A 44 3.99 17.39 -0.09
N ILE A 45 2.98 17.95 0.58
CA ILE A 45 1.95 17.18 1.29
C ILE A 45 1.16 16.32 0.32
N VAL A 46 0.78 16.88 -0.85
CA VAL A 46 0.06 16.15 -1.89
C VAL A 46 0.92 15.01 -2.46
N VAL A 47 2.18 15.34 -2.76
CA VAL A 47 3.14 14.37 -3.30
C VAL A 47 3.40 13.25 -2.29
N GLU A 48 3.66 13.57 -1.03
CA GLU A 48 3.92 12.58 0.01
C GLU A 48 2.74 11.63 0.22
N ASN A 49 1.51 12.10 0.22
CA ASN A 49 0.34 11.25 0.37
C ASN A 49 0.12 10.33 -0.85
N ILE A 50 0.12 10.89 -2.06
CA ILE A 50 -0.16 10.11 -3.26
C ILE A 50 1.00 9.14 -3.56
N PHE A 51 2.22 9.63 -3.58
CA PHE A 51 3.39 8.81 -3.90
C PHE A 51 3.79 7.91 -2.73
N GLY A 52 3.62 8.36 -1.48
CA GLY A 52 3.88 7.55 -0.30
C GLY A 52 3.06 6.25 -0.36
N ASN A 53 1.74 6.36 -0.51
CA ASN A 53 0.87 5.20 -0.63
C ASN A 53 1.18 4.37 -1.88
N PHE A 54 1.50 4.99 -3.01
CA PHE A 54 1.85 4.25 -4.22
C PHE A 54 3.15 3.44 -4.08
N PHE A 55 4.16 3.95 -3.39
CA PHE A 55 5.47 3.30 -3.30
C PHE A 55 5.65 2.37 -2.10
N VAL A 56 4.92 2.56 -1.01
CA VAL A 56 5.17 1.86 0.26
C VAL A 56 5.04 0.34 0.15
N PHE A 57 4.14 -0.17 -0.69
CA PHE A 57 3.96 -1.61 -0.89
C PHE A 57 4.72 -2.21 -2.09
N MET A 58 5.43 -1.41 -2.88
CA MET A 58 6.22 -1.92 -4.01
C MET A 58 7.27 -2.99 -3.62
N PRO A 59 7.97 -2.88 -2.48
CA PRO A 59 8.92 -3.93 -2.08
C PRO A 59 8.30 -5.31 -1.94
N PHE A 60 7.01 -5.38 -1.58
CA PHE A 60 6.30 -6.66 -1.46
C PHE A 60 6.16 -7.41 -2.79
N ALA A 61 6.25 -6.71 -3.93
CA ALA A 61 6.28 -7.31 -5.25
C ALA A 61 7.49 -8.25 -5.44
N PHE A 62 8.58 -7.99 -4.74
CA PHE A 62 9.74 -8.86 -4.70
C PHE A 62 9.63 -9.90 -3.58
N PHE A 63 9.34 -9.48 -2.35
CA PHE A 63 9.41 -10.36 -1.19
C PHE A 63 8.33 -11.44 -1.17
N LEU A 64 7.05 -11.09 -1.44
CA LEU A 64 5.96 -12.04 -1.33
C LEU A 64 6.12 -13.28 -2.23
N PRO A 65 6.43 -13.17 -3.54
CA PRO A 65 6.61 -14.35 -4.39
C PRO A 65 7.86 -15.17 -4.04
N ASN A 66 8.87 -14.52 -3.47
CA ASN A 66 10.10 -15.21 -3.05
C ASN A 66 9.90 -16.01 -1.75
N ILE A 67 9.15 -15.47 -0.80
CA ILE A 67 8.82 -16.13 0.47
C ILE A 67 7.73 -17.19 0.26
N PHE A 68 6.65 -16.82 -0.43
CA PHE A 68 5.50 -17.69 -0.64
C PHE A 68 5.47 -18.22 -2.08
N LYS A 69 6.06 -19.39 -2.33
CA LYS A 69 6.15 -20.01 -3.67
C LYS A 69 4.78 -20.29 -4.31
N ARG A 70 3.69 -20.25 -3.52
CA ARG A 70 2.31 -20.35 -4.02
C ARG A 70 1.87 -19.12 -4.83
N ILE A 71 2.53 -17.97 -4.63
CA ILE A 71 2.27 -16.72 -5.36
C ILE A 71 3.04 -16.76 -6.69
N ASN A 72 2.55 -17.53 -7.64
CA ASN A 72 3.20 -17.78 -8.92
C ASN A 72 2.48 -17.15 -10.13
N SER A 73 1.48 -16.30 -9.89
CA SER A 73 0.75 -15.57 -10.93
C SER A 73 0.35 -14.17 -10.43
N PHE A 74 0.12 -13.26 -11.40
CA PHE A 74 -0.33 -11.90 -11.11
C PHE A 74 -1.60 -11.87 -10.24
N TRP A 75 -2.61 -12.66 -10.58
CA TRP A 75 -3.88 -12.65 -9.85
C TRP A 75 -3.76 -13.16 -8.42
N LYS A 76 -2.88 -14.13 -8.18
CA LYS A 76 -2.58 -14.55 -6.81
C LYS A 76 -1.85 -13.44 -6.04
N PHE A 77 -0.83 -12.82 -6.65
CA PHE A 77 -0.15 -11.70 -6.04
C PHE A 77 -1.12 -10.56 -5.71
N PHE A 78 -1.97 -10.18 -6.68
CA PHE A 78 -2.99 -9.14 -6.51
C PHE A 78 -3.94 -9.46 -5.34
N ALA A 79 -4.41 -10.70 -5.22
CA ALA A 79 -5.29 -11.10 -4.12
C ALA A 79 -4.59 -11.02 -2.76
N TYR A 80 -3.34 -11.50 -2.66
CA TYR A 80 -2.59 -11.46 -1.42
C TYR A 80 -2.25 -10.03 -0.98
N ILE A 81 -1.80 -9.17 -1.90
CA ILE A 81 -1.48 -7.79 -1.58
C ILE A 81 -2.74 -7.00 -1.21
N SER A 82 -3.85 -7.21 -1.91
CA SER A 82 -5.13 -6.58 -1.58
C SER A 82 -5.61 -6.98 -0.19
N ALA A 83 -5.52 -8.27 0.16
CA ALA A 83 -5.87 -8.74 1.49
C ALA A 83 -4.96 -8.13 2.57
N ALA A 84 -3.64 -8.04 2.32
CA ALA A 84 -2.70 -7.46 3.27
C ALA A 84 -2.98 -5.96 3.50
N VAL A 85 -3.19 -5.19 2.45
CA VAL A 85 -3.54 -3.76 2.56
C VAL A 85 -4.86 -3.59 3.29
N LEU A 86 -5.90 -4.37 2.94
CA LEU A 86 -7.20 -4.30 3.61
C LEU A 86 -7.09 -4.60 5.11
N ILE A 87 -6.28 -5.59 5.50
CA ILE A 87 -6.04 -5.91 6.91
C ILE A 87 -5.41 -4.70 7.63
N ILE A 88 -4.46 -4.02 7.00
CA ILE A 88 -3.80 -2.84 7.57
C ILE A 88 -4.82 -1.70 7.76
N GLU A 89 -5.66 -1.42 6.76
CA GLU A 89 -6.74 -0.42 6.86
C GLU A 89 -7.71 -0.74 8.02
N VAL A 90 -8.11 -2.01 8.15
CA VAL A 90 -8.96 -2.44 9.26
C VAL A 90 -8.25 -2.26 10.60
N LEU A 91 -6.96 -2.62 10.70
CA LEU A 91 -6.20 -2.44 11.93
C LEU A 91 -6.05 -0.95 12.31
N GLN A 92 -5.89 -0.05 11.34
CA GLN A 92 -5.85 1.39 11.59
C GLN A 92 -7.16 1.90 12.22
N ILE A 93 -8.31 1.40 11.76
CA ILE A 93 -9.61 1.70 12.39
C ILE A 93 -9.67 1.14 13.82
N VAL A 94 -9.32 -0.14 14.00
CA VAL A 94 -9.39 -0.82 15.30
C VAL A 94 -8.53 -0.13 16.36
N PHE A 95 -7.34 0.32 15.96
CA PHE A 95 -6.42 1.00 16.87
C PHE A 95 -6.59 2.52 16.89
N LEU A 96 -7.52 3.09 16.15
CA LEU A 96 -7.74 4.53 16.03
C LEU A 96 -6.47 5.31 15.67
N THR A 97 -5.61 4.73 14.84
CA THR A 97 -4.28 5.27 14.52
C THR A 97 -4.20 5.97 13.16
N GLY A 98 -5.21 5.81 12.31
CA GLY A 98 -5.24 6.36 10.96
C GLY A 98 -6.64 6.63 10.43
N SER A 99 -6.76 6.78 9.14
CA SER A 99 -8.04 6.84 8.42
C SER A 99 -8.12 5.62 7.50
N ALA A 100 -9.31 5.05 7.33
CA ALA A 100 -9.55 4.07 6.29
C ALA A 100 -10.01 4.80 5.03
N ASP A 101 -9.16 4.86 4.05
CA ASP A 101 -9.41 5.54 2.79
C ASP A 101 -9.29 4.58 1.62
N ILE A 102 -10.34 4.50 0.82
CA ILE A 102 -10.34 3.65 -0.37
C ILE A 102 -9.28 4.09 -1.40
N ASP A 103 -8.92 5.37 -1.42
CA ASP A 103 -7.88 5.88 -2.31
C ASP A 103 -6.49 5.37 -1.88
N ASP A 104 -6.23 5.28 -0.57
CA ASP A 104 -5.00 4.71 -0.03
C ASP A 104 -4.92 3.22 -0.39
N PHE A 105 -6.01 2.47 -0.25
CA PHE A 105 -6.09 1.09 -0.69
C PHE A 105 -5.79 0.94 -2.19
N ILE A 106 -6.42 1.76 -3.04
CA ILE A 106 -6.23 1.72 -4.50
C ILE A 106 -4.78 2.02 -4.86
N LEU A 107 -4.18 3.07 -4.28
CA LEU A 107 -2.81 3.48 -4.56
C LEU A 107 -1.79 2.43 -4.12
N ASN A 108 -1.96 1.87 -2.91
CA ASN A 108 -1.10 0.83 -2.36
C ASN A 108 -1.11 -0.43 -3.24
N VAL A 109 -2.29 -0.92 -3.61
CA VAL A 109 -2.46 -2.11 -4.44
C VAL A 109 -1.97 -1.87 -5.87
N ALA A 110 -2.24 -0.68 -6.44
CA ALA A 110 -1.79 -0.31 -7.78
C ALA A 110 -0.25 -0.26 -7.85
N GLY A 111 0.39 0.42 -6.89
CA GLY A 111 1.84 0.52 -6.82
C GLY A 111 2.53 -0.84 -6.74
N ALA A 112 2.07 -1.69 -5.81
CA ALA A 112 2.58 -3.06 -5.68
C ALA A 112 2.37 -3.88 -6.96
N SER A 113 1.20 -3.75 -7.61
CA SER A 113 0.87 -4.46 -8.84
C SER A 113 1.74 -4.04 -10.02
N VAL A 114 1.99 -2.74 -10.16
CA VAL A 114 2.93 -2.20 -11.17
C VAL A 114 4.33 -2.75 -10.93
N ALA A 115 4.82 -2.70 -9.69
CA ALA A 115 6.13 -3.25 -9.35
C ALA A 115 6.24 -4.75 -9.66
N TYR A 116 5.21 -5.53 -9.35
CA TYR A 116 5.16 -6.96 -9.68
C TYR A 116 5.23 -7.19 -11.19
N GLY A 117 4.49 -6.41 -11.98
CA GLY A 117 4.55 -6.46 -13.44
C GLY A 117 5.95 -6.17 -13.97
N VAL A 118 6.57 -5.10 -13.50
CA VAL A 118 7.93 -4.68 -13.89
C VAL A 118 8.97 -5.76 -13.53
N LEU A 119 8.93 -6.28 -12.30
CA LEU A 119 9.87 -7.31 -11.84
C LEU A 119 9.72 -8.64 -12.60
N ASN A 120 8.56 -8.93 -13.16
CA ASN A 120 8.34 -10.13 -13.98
C ASN A 120 8.68 -9.94 -15.48
N ILE A 121 9.09 -8.76 -15.93
CA ILE A 121 9.65 -8.56 -17.27
C ILE A 121 10.91 -9.42 -17.38
N PRO A 122 11.05 -10.30 -18.42
CA PRO A 122 12.13 -11.30 -18.49
C PRO A 122 13.56 -10.74 -18.41
N LYS A 123 13.78 -9.53 -18.94
CA LYS A 123 15.08 -8.84 -18.87
C LYS A 123 15.39 -8.38 -17.44
N ILE A 124 14.41 -7.77 -16.77
CA ILE A 124 14.53 -7.25 -15.41
C ILE A 124 14.68 -8.41 -14.43
N LYS A 125 13.85 -9.43 -14.55
CA LYS A 125 13.92 -10.65 -13.72
C LYS A 125 15.29 -11.30 -13.78
N ARG A 126 15.87 -11.42 -14.99
CA ARG A 126 17.23 -11.96 -15.18
C ARG A 126 18.29 -11.07 -14.51
N ALA A 127 18.19 -9.75 -14.67
CA ALA A 127 19.13 -8.80 -14.06
C ALA A 127 19.08 -8.85 -12.53
N VAL A 128 17.89 -8.85 -11.96
CA VAL A 128 17.67 -8.94 -10.51
C VAL A 128 18.21 -10.26 -9.95
N ASN A 129 17.89 -11.38 -10.61
CA ASN A 129 18.39 -12.70 -10.20
C ASN A 129 19.91 -12.81 -10.29
N LYS A 130 20.52 -12.24 -11.33
CA LYS A 130 21.99 -12.21 -11.47
C LYS A 130 22.63 -11.36 -10.35
N PHE A 131 22.06 -10.21 -10.05
CA PHE A 131 22.57 -9.32 -9.01
C PHE A 131 22.47 -9.91 -7.61
N LEU A 132 21.32 -10.54 -7.28
CA LEU A 132 21.06 -11.04 -5.92
C LEU A 132 21.60 -12.45 -5.68
N PHE A 133 21.67 -13.31 -6.71
CA PHE A 133 21.99 -14.72 -6.56
C PHE A 133 23.17 -15.16 -7.44
N GLY A 134 23.70 -14.28 -8.31
CA GLY A 134 24.81 -14.60 -9.23
C GLY A 134 26.10 -14.99 -8.51
N GLU A 135 26.44 -14.27 -7.42
CA GLU A 135 27.62 -14.57 -6.63
C GLU A 135 27.51 -15.87 -5.82
N PHE A 136 26.31 -16.30 -5.45
CA PHE A 136 26.09 -17.57 -4.74
C PHE A 136 26.32 -18.80 -5.59
N ASN A 137 26.21 -18.71 -6.91
CA ASN A 137 26.45 -19.83 -7.82
C ASN A 137 27.93 -19.98 -8.18
N GLU A 138 28.72 -18.92 -8.12
CA GLU A 138 30.18 -18.98 -8.34
C GLU A 138 30.95 -19.58 -7.14
N ILE A 139 30.37 -19.52 -5.93
CA ILE A 139 31.00 -20.07 -4.71
C ILE A 139 30.78 -21.59 -4.58
N LYS A 140 29.85 -22.17 -5.37
CA LYS A 140 29.53 -23.61 -5.33
C LYS A 140 30.07 -24.42 -6.51
N GLY A 141 30.80 -23.82 -7.43
CA GLY A 141 31.52 -24.46 -8.51
C GLY A 141 33.00 -24.51 -8.22
#